data_f0edd27f144ec51f178927f77de8b767
#
_entry.id   f0edd27f144ec51f178927f77de8b767
#
_cell.length_a   1.000
_cell.length_b   1.000
_cell.length_c   1.000
_cell.angle_alpha   90.00
_cell.angle_beta   90.00
_cell.angle_gamma   90.00
#
_symmetry.space_group_name_H-M   'P 1'
#
loop_
_entity.id
_entity.type
_entity.pdbx_description
1 polymer ?
#
loop_
_entity_poly.entity_id
_entity_poly.type
_entity_poly.pdbx_seq_one_letter_code
_entity_poly.pdbx_strand_id
1 'polypeptide(L)'
;MTQAPFYAHSDRGQPGNPKKVLVIDDNPSIVELVKYAVCLYGEYDVVSAFDGEEGLRRFYEEQPDCVIIDVKMPRMDGYQLIRCLRGDATSAHVPLIILSAMIREEDKVQGYLSGVDEYLTKPFKPAALSAAVERVMKISVEQRYQRMRELAARYGA
;
A
#
# COMPACT_ATOMS: atom_id res chain seq x y z
N MET A 1 6.30 15.71 -28.00
CA MET A 1 6.53 15.64 -26.53
C MET A 1 5.19 15.35 -25.87
N THR A 2 4.97 14.11 -25.49
CA THR A 2 3.79 13.72 -24.72
C THR A 2 4.06 14.10 -23.28
N GLN A 3 3.42 15.13 -22.78
CA GLN A 3 3.42 15.42 -21.34
C GLN A 3 2.76 14.23 -20.63
N ALA A 4 3.48 13.61 -19.72
CA ALA A 4 2.89 12.65 -18.80
C ALA A 4 1.70 13.31 -18.11
N PRO A 5 0.55 12.62 -17.97
CA PRO A 5 -0.59 13.23 -17.29
C PRO A 5 -0.17 13.58 -15.87
N PHE A 6 -0.27 14.84 -15.52
CA PHE A 6 -0.17 15.31 -14.15
C PHE A 6 -1.27 14.59 -13.36
N TYR A 7 -0.87 13.74 -12.42
CA TYR A 7 -1.82 13.14 -11.48
C TYR A 7 -2.47 14.24 -10.65
N ALA A 8 -3.64 14.66 -11.06
CA ALA A 8 -4.44 15.59 -10.28
C ALA A 8 -5.08 14.86 -9.09
N HIS A 9 -4.30 14.66 -8.03
CA HIS A 9 -4.82 14.14 -6.76
C HIS A 9 -5.54 15.19 -5.90
N SER A 10 -5.70 16.40 -6.42
CA SER A 10 -6.13 17.56 -5.64
C SER A 10 -7.59 17.57 -5.17
N ASP A 11 -8.42 16.64 -5.66
CA ASP A 11 -9.86 16.67 -5.41
C ASP A 11 -10.41 15.46 -4.62
N ARG A 12 -9.54 14.49 -4.29
CA ARG A 12 -9.95 13.30 -3.53
C ARG A 12 -9.94 13.58 -2.03
N GLY A 13 -10.94 13.04 -1.32
CA GLY A 13 -11.10 13.26 0.11
C GLY A 13 -12.01 14.43 0.47
N GLN A 14 -12.61 15.07 -0.54
CA GLN A 14 -13.71 16.01 -0.33
C GLN A 14 -15.05 15.26 -0.27
N PRO A 15 -16.09 15.85 0.37
CA PRO A 15 -17.42 15.26 0.34
C PRO A 15 -17.87 14.99 -1.11
N GLY A 16 -18.20 13.73 -1.40
CA GLY A 16 -18.59 13.28 -2.74
C GLY A 16 -17.46 12.72 -3.62
N ASN A 17 -16.19 12.79 -3.18
CA ASN A 17 -15.04 12.19 -3.87
C ASN A 17 -14.10 11.48 -2.88
N PRO A 18 -14.46 10.29 -2.39
CA PRO A 18 -13.69 9.59 -1.38
C PRO A 18 -12.31 9.18 -1.90
N LYS A 19 -11.33 9.09 -0.99
CA LYS A 19 -10.01 8.52 -1.29
C LYS A 19 -10.16 7.05 -1.66
N LYS A 20 -9.32 6.60 -2.58
CA LYS A 20 -9.36 5.25 -3.13
C LYS A 20 -8.26 4.39 -2.50
N VAL A 21 -8.63 3.21 -2.03
CA VAL A 21 -7.71 2.19 -1.50
C VAL A 21 -7.75 0.97 -2.40
N LEU A 22 -6.57 0.54 -2.86
CA LEU A 22 -6.41 -0.71 -3.61
C LEU A 22 -5.93 -1.82 -2.66
N VAL A 23 -6.64 -2.92 -2.62
CA VAL A 23 -6.30 -4.12 -1.82
C VAL A 23 -5.86 -5.23 -2.76
N ILE A 24 -4.68 -5.77 -2.53
CA ILE A 24 -4.08 -6.83 -3.35
C ILE A 24 -3.76 -8.02 -2.46
N ASP A 25 -4.56 -9.08 -2.56
CA ASP A 25 -4.42 -10.33 -1.82
C ASP A 25 -5.09 -11.45 -2.62
N ASP A 26 -4.45 -12.62 -2.71
CA ASP A 26 -4.98 -13.76 -3.46
C ASP A 26 -6.12 -14.49 -2.73
N ASN A 27 -6.38 -14.14 -1.47
CA ASN A 27 -7.49 -14.71 -0.69
C ASN A 27 -8.71 -13.77 -0.72
N PRO A 28 -9.80 -14.14 -1.42
CA PRO A 28 -11.01 -13.30 -1.50
C PRO A 28 -11.64 -12.97 -0.14
N SER A 29 -11.55 -13.88 0.83
CA SER A 29 -12.08 -13.65 2.18
C SER A 29 -11.32 -12.56 2.91
N ILE A 30 -10.00 -12.50 2.74
CA ILE A 30 -9.18 -11.41 3.29
C ILE A 30 -9.52 -10.09 2.60
N VAL A 31 -9.69 -10.09 1.29
CA VAL A 31 -10.08 -8.88 0.54
C VAL A 31 -11.39 -8.30 1.08
N GLU A 32 -12.42 -9.13 1.29
CA GLU A 32 -13.69 -8.68 1.85
C GLU A 32 -13.56 -8.15 3.28
N LEU A 33 -12.75 -8.82 4.10
CA LEU A 33 -12.49 -8.39 5.47
C LEU A 33 -11.75 -7.04 5.52
N VAL A 34 -10.78 -6.84 4.63
CA VAL A 34 -10.05 -5.57 4.49
C VAL A 34 -10.99 -4.45 4.03
N LYS A 35 -11.84 -4.70 3.03
CA LYS A 35 -12.85 -3.73 2.59
C LYS A 35 -13.75 -3.30 3.74
N TYR A 36 -14.26 -4.26 4.51
CA TYR A 36 -15.08 -3.98 5.68
C TYR A 36 -14.33 -3.12 6.70
N ALA A 37 -13.10 -3.52 7.06
CA ALA A 37 -12.31 -2.83 8.06
C ALA A 37 -11.98 -1.38 7.65
N VAL A 38 -11.59 -1.17 6.39
CA VAL A 38 -11.24 0.16 5.87
C VAL A 38 -12.45 1.09 5.85
N CYS A 39 -13.62 0.58 5.46
CA CYS A 39 -14.84 1.37 5.35
C CYS A 39 -15.57 1.56 6.70
N LEU A 40 -15.20 0.83 7.75
CA LEU A 40 -15.88 0.89 9.04
C LEU A 40 -15.66 2.25 9.76
N TYR A 41 -14.49 2.84 9.60
CA TYR A 41 -14.09 4.06 10.30
C TYR A 41 -13.82 5.24 9.36
N GLY A 42 -14.06 5.09 8.07
CA GLY A 42 -13.83 6.16 7.10
C GLY A 42 -14.57 5.92 5.78
N GLU A 43 -14.71 6.98 5.02
CA GLU A 43 -15.31 6.92 3.68
C GLU A 43 -14.21 6.71 2.65
N TYR A 44 -14.08 5.48 2.16
CA TYR A 44 -13.12 5.09 1.12
C TYR A 44 -13.81 4.35 -0.01
N ASP A 45 -13.35 4.59 -1.22
CA ASP A 45 -13.65 3.75 -2.37
C ASP A 45 -12.60 2.63 -2.42
N VAL A 46 -13.02 1.38 -2.27
CA VAL A 46 -12.10 0.24 -2.19
C VAL A 46 -12.19 -0.61 -3.45
N VAL A 47 -11.09 -0.74 -4.15
CA VAL A 47 -10.93 -1.62 -5.30
C VAL A 47 -9.97 -2.76 -4.95
N SER A 48 -10.05 -3.87 -5.66
CA SER A 48 -9.32 -5.08 -5.33
C SER A 48 -8.63 -5.72 -6.54
N ALA A 49 -7.55 -6.43 -6.25
CA ALA A 49 -6.87 -7.33 -7.17
C ALA A 49 -6.45 -8.59 -6.42
N PHE A 50 -6.34 -9.71 -7.11
CA PHE A 50 -6.13 -11.02 -6.50
C PHE A 50 -4.76 -11.63 -6.78
N ASP A 51 -3.90 -10.92 -7.50
CA ASP A 51 -2.47 -11.24 -7.68
C ASP A 51 -1.67 -9.97 -7.97
N GLY A 52 -0.34 -10.09 -7.97
CA GLY A 52 0.54 -8.94 -8.14
C GLY A 52 0.48 -8.32 -9.53
N GLU A 53 0.30 -9.11 -10.59
CA GLU A 53 0.19 -8.60 -11.95
C GLU A 53 -1.11 -7.82 -12.14
N GLU A 54 -2.22 -8.37 -11.68
CA GLU A 54 -3.51 -7.68 -11.64
C GLU A 54 -3.41 -6.41 -10.79
N GLY A 55 -2.74 -6.50 -9.63
CA GLY A 55 -2.52 -5.38 -8.73
C GLY A 55 -1.79 -4.23 -9.41
N LEU A 56 -0.73 -4.52 -10.15
CA LEU A 56 0.02 -3.51 -10.89
C LEU A 56 -0.85 -2.85 -11.98
N ARG A 57 -1.58 -3.65 -12.75
CA ARG A 57 -2.51 -3.15 -13.77
C ARG A 57 -3.59 -2.26 -13.16
N ARG A 58 -4.23 -2.73 -12.09
CA ARG A 58 -5.28 -1.99 -11.38
C ARG A 58 -4.75 -0.71 -10.76
N PHE A 59 -3.51 -0.70 -10.29
CA PHE A 59 -2.88 0.50 -9.79
C PHE A 59 -2.89 1.63 -10.81
N TYR A 60 -2.44 1.36 -12.04
CA TYR A 60 -2.39 2.37 -13.09
C TYR A 60 -3.76 2.77 -13.63
N GLU A 61 -4.71 1.84 -13.67
CA GLU A 61 -6.09 2.12 -14.09
C GLU A 61 -6.85 2.97 -13.06
N GLU A 62 -6.73 2.63 -11.79
CA GLU A 62 -7.54 3.20 -10.71
C GLU A 62 -6.89 4.38 -10.00
N GLN A 63 -5.58 4.52 -10.08
CA GLN A 63 -4.81 5.56 -9.41
C GLN A 63 -5.15 5.71 -7.92
N PRO A 64 -4.94 4.67 -7.10
CA PRO A 64 -5.33 4.70 -5.70
C PRO A 64 -4.49 5.69 -4.88
N ASP A 65 -5.05 6.11 -3.77
CA ASP A 65 -4.37 6.98 -2.80
C ASP A 65 -3.58 6.18 -1.75
N CYS A 66 -3.83 4.87 -1.66
CA CYS A 66 -3.13 3.93 -0.78
C CYS A 66 -3.27 2.51 -1.34
N VAL A 67 -2.25 1.68 -1.13
CA VAL A 67 -2.27 0.27 -1.53
C VAL A 67 -1.97 -0.62 -0.33
N ILE A 68 -2.80 -1.65 -0.12
CA ILE A 68 -2.61 -2.69 0.88
C ILE A 68 -2.24 -3.97 0.14
N ILE A 69 -1.09 -4.55 0.48
CA ILE A 69 -0.46 -5.61 -0.31
C ILE A 69 -0.13 -6.80 0.58
N ASP A 70 -0.57 -8.01 0.19
CA ASP A 70 -0.07 -9.26 0.75
C ASP A 70 1.28 -9.62 0.12
N VAL A 71 2.19 -10.21 0.91
CA VAL A 71 3.52 -10.63 0.43
C VAL A 71 3.43 -11.90 -0.40
N LYS A 72 2.74 -12.94 0.11
CA LYS A 72 2.68 -14.26 -0.55
C LYS A 72 1.55 -14.33 -1.55
N MET A 73 1.89 -14.15 -2.82
CA MET A 73 0.95 -14.27 -3.93
C MET A 73 1.60 -15.04 -5.09
N PRO A 74 0.81 -15.74 -5.92
CA PRO A 74 1.32 -16.40 -7.12
C PRO A 74 1.79 -15.37 -8.17
N ARG A 75 2.69 -15.79 -9.05
CA ARG A 75 3.27 -15.02 -10.17
C ARG A 75 4.15 -13.87 -9.74
N MET A 76 3.60 -12.77 -9.25
CA MET A 76 4.32 -11.63 -8.71
C MET A 76 4.00 -11.53 -7.22
N ASP A 77 5.00 -11.69 -6.34
CA ASP A 77 4.82 -11.52 -4.91
C ASP A 77 4.75 -10.03 -4.51
N GLY A 78 4.39 -9.77 -3.26
CA GLY A 78 4.22 -8.42 -2.76
C GLY A 78 5.50 -7.58 -2.81
N TYR A 79 6.66 -8.16 -2.55
CA TYR A 79 7.94 -7.44 -2.62
C TYR A 79 8.30 -7.04 -4.05
N GLN A 80 8.05 -7.92 -5.03
CA GLN A 80 8.25 -7.60 -6.44
C GLN A 80 7.34 -6.45 -6.87
N LEU A 81 6.09 -6.48 -6.47
CA LEU A 81 5.13 -5.41 -6.73
C LEU A 81 5.58 -4.07 -6.12
N ILE A 82 6.02 -4.08 -4.87
CA ILE A 82 6.53 -2.89 -4.17
C ILE A 82 7.74 -2.32 -4.91
N ARG A 83 8.67 -3.16 -5.36
CA ARG A 83 9.82 -2.70 -6.15
C ARG A 83 9.40 -2.05 -7.47
N CYS A 84 8.40 -2.61 -8.14
CA CYS A 84 7.84 -2.00 -9.36
C CYS A 84 7.24 -0.62 -9.07
N LEU A 85 6.45 -0.50 -8.02
CA LEU A 85 5.80 0.76 -7.65
C LEU A 85 6.81 1.82 -7.19
N ARG A 86 7.79 1.46 -6.38
CA ARG A 86 8.82 2.40 -5.90
C ARG A 86 9.85 2.78 -6.97
N GLY A 87 10.04 1.92 -7.98
CA GLY A 87 10.96 2.17 -9.08
C GLY A 87 10.43 3.05 -10.21
N ASP A 88 9.14 3.31 -10.26
CA ASP A 88 8.50 4.16 -11.26
C ASP A 88 8.18 5.53 -10.65
N ALA A 89 8.64 6.60 -11.30
CA ALA A 89 8.45 7.97 -10.83
C ALA A 89 6.96 8.35 -10.67
N THR A 90 6.06 7.74 -11.45
CA THR A 90 4.62 8.01 -11.38
C THR A 90 3.92 7.34 -10.19
N SER A 91 4.53 6.32 -9.58
CA SER A 91 3.97 5.56 -8.46
C SER A 91 4.83 5.57 -7.19
N ALA A 92 6.05 6.10 -7.27
CA ALA A 92 7.02 6.05 -6.17
C ALA A 92 6.54 6.75 -4.89
N HIS A 93 5.59 7.65 -4.98
CA HIS A 93 5.07 8.43 -3.85
C HIS A 93 3.86 7.80 -3.15
N VAL A 94 3.23 6.77 -3.72
CA VAL A 94 1.98 6.22 -3.18
C VAL A 94 2.21 5.57 -1.81
N PRO A 95 1.34 5.80 -0.82
CA PRO A 95 1.38 5.09 0.45
C PRO A 95 1.15 3.59 0.28
N LEU A 96 2.03 2.77 0.88
CA LEU A 96 1.98 1.31 0.80
C LEU A 96 1.96 0.68 2.19
N ILE A 97 1.06 -0.29 2.38
CA ILE A 97 0.95 -1.10 3.59
C ILE A 97 1.13 -2.57 3.20
N ILE A 98 1.98 -3.30 3.91
CA ILE A 98 1.99 -4.77 3.87
C ILE A 98 1.02 -5.29 4.93
N LEU A 99 0.18 -6.24 4.53
CA LEU A 99 -0.67 -7.03 5.41
C LEU A 99 -0.36 -8.50 5.19
N SER A 100 0.36 -9.15 6.12
CA SER A 100 0.93 -10.47 5.91
C SER A 100 0.84 -11.37 7.15
N ALA A 101 0.78 -12.69 6.92
CA ALA A 101 0.92 -13.68 7.98
C ALA A 101 2.38 -13.88 8.45
N MET A 102 3.36 -13.28 7.78
CA MET A 102 4.78 -13.33 8.14
C MET A 102 5.02 -12.40 9.33
N ILE A 103 5.40 -12.99 10.48
CA ILE A 103 5.45 -12.28 11.78
C ILE A 103 6.86 -12.07 12.32
N ARG A 104 7.89 -12.63 11.67
CA ARG A 104 9.27 -12.49 12.14
C ARG A 104 9.75 -11.06 12.02
N GLU A 105 10.67 -10.66 12.91
CA GLU A 105 11.25 -9.32 12.87
C GLU A 105 11.99 -9.07 11.54
N GLU A 106 12.70 -10.08 11.01
CA GLU A 106 13.37 -9.98 9.71
C GLU A 106 12.37 -9.68 8.56
N ASP A 107 11.18 -10.26 8.62
CA ASP A 107 10.15 -10.03 7.61
C ASP A 107 9.68 -8.57 7.62
N LYS A 108 9.49 -8.01 8.81
CA LYS A 108 9.10 -6.61 8.98
C LYS A 108 10.19 -5.65 8.52
N VAL A 109 11.43 -5.92 8.89
CA VAL A 109 12.59 -5.12 8.46
C VAL A 109 12.70 -5.15 6.93
N GLN A 110 12.58 -6.32 6.31
CA GLN A 110 12.59 -6.45 4.86
C GLN A 110 11.46 -5.65 4.21
N GLY A 111 10.27 -5.69 4.80
CA GLY A 111 9.12 -4.89 4.35
C GLY A 111 9.44 -3.39 4.32
N TYR A 112 9.92 -2.86 5.43
CA TYR A 112 10.27 -1.44 5.52
C TYR A 112 11.42 -1.06 4.59
N LEU A 113 12.45 -1.91 4.46
CA LEU A 113 13.55 -1.67 3.52
C LEU A 113 13.11 -1.74 2.06
N SER A 114 12.06 -2.47 1.74
CA SER A 114 11.48 -2.51 0.39
C SER A 114 10.75 -1.21 0.03
N GLY A 115 10.42 -0.38 1.02
CA GLY A 115 9.80 0.92 0.81
C GLY A 115 8.33 1.01 1.23
N VAL A 116 7.82 0.08 2.03
CA VAL A 116 6.47 0.21 2.59
C VAL A 116 6.46 1.22 3.75
N ASP A 117 5.34 1.82 3.97
CA ASP A 117 5.13 2.80 5.02
C ASP A 117 4.73 2.15 6.33
N GLU A 118 4.03 1.01 6.26
CA GLU A 118 3.59 0.26 7.43
C GLU A 118 3.49 -1.23 7.13
N TYR A 119 3.73 -2.06 8.15
CA TYR A 119 3.66 -3.51 8.11
C TYR A 119 2.71 -4.00 9.19
N LEU A 120 1.60 -4.63 8.80
CA LEU A 120 0.64 -5.23 9.70
C LEU A 120 0.61 -6.75 9.54
N THR A 121 0.45 -7.46 10.66
CA THR A 121 0.37 -8.92 10.67
C THR A 121 -1.08 -9.40 10.67
N LYS A 122 -1.33 -10.51 9.97
CA LYS A 122 -2.58 -11.26 10.05
C LYS A 122 -2.54 -12.22 11.26
N PRO A 123 -3.63 -12.40 12.03
CA PRO A 123 -4.90 -11.68 11.93
C PRO A 123 -4.77 -10.24 12.43
N PHE A 124 -5.55 -9.34 11.85
CA PHE A 124 -5.54 -7.92 12.22
C PHE A 124 -6.85 -7.49 12.86
N LYS A 125 -6.78 -6.45 13.68
CA LYS A 125 -7.98 -5.78 14.19
C LYS A 125 -8.46 -4.73 13.18
N PRO A 126 -9.75 -4.67 12.85
CA PRO A 126 -10.27 -3.68 11.90
C PRO A 126 -9.87 -2.24 12.22
N ALA A 127 -9.94 -1.85 13.50
CA ALA A 127 -9.52 -0.51 13.94
C ALA A 127 -8.03 -0.24 13.69
N ALA A 128 -7.17 -1.25 13.86
CA ALA A 128 -5.73 -1.13 13.62
C ALA A 128 -5.43 -0.91 12.13
N LEU A 129 -6.09 -1.62 11.24
CA LEU A 129 -5.94 -1.45 9.80
C LEU A 129 -6.44 -0.07 9.35
N SER A 130 -7.63 0.33 9.80
CA SER A 130 -8.18 1.65 9.49
C SER A 130 -7.25 2.78 9.96
N ALA A 131 -6.71 2.68 11.17
CA ALA A 131 -5.75 3.65 11.71
C ALA A 131 -4.45 3.69 10.88
N ALA A 132 -3.96 2.54 10.42
CA ALA A 132 -2.78 2.45 9.56
C ALA A 132 -3.00 3.15 8.22
N VAL A 133 -4.14 2.93 7.58
CA VAL A 133 -4.51 3.60 6.32
C VAL A 133 -4.50 5.12 6.51
N GLU A 134 -5.10 5.61 7.58
CA GLU A 134 -5.12 7.04 7.89
C GLU A 134 -3.71 7.60 8.12
N ARG A 135 -2.87 6.90 8.87
CA ARG A 135 -1.48 7.32 9.16
C ARG A 135 -0.64 7.41 7.89
N VAL A 136 -0.65 6.37 7.04
CA VAL A 136 0.22 6.34 5.85
C VAL A 136 -0.18 7.38 4.81
N MET A 137 -1.43 7.76 4.74
CA MET A 137 -1.88 8.82 3.85
C MET A 137 -1.36 10.21 4.24
N LYS A 138 -0.85 10.37 5.46
CA LYS A 138 -0.27 11.62 5.98
C LYS A 138 1.26 11.65 5.91
N ILE A 139 1.91 10.54 5.54
CA ILE A 139 3.36 10.46 5.42
C ILE A 139 3.80 11.17 4.14
N SER A 140 4.76 12.10 4.28
CA SER A 140 5.40 12.76 3.14
C SER A 140 6.46 11.83 2.52
N VAL A 141 6.78 12.08 1.25
CA VAL A 141 7.87 11.39 0.54
C VAL A 141 9.19 11.58 1.29
N GLU A 142 9.45 12.77 1.81
CA GLU A 142 10.66 13.09 2.58
C GLU A 142 10.76 12.25 3.88
N GLN A 143 9.67 12.14 4.63
CA GLN A 143 9.61 11.31 5.83
C GLN A 143 9.86 9.83 5.52
N ARG A 144 9.35 9.34 4.38
CA ARG A 144 9.59 7.96 3.93
C ARG A 144 11.06 7.73 3.61
N TYR A 145 11.70 8.62 2.87
CA TYR A 145 13.13 8.51 2.56
C TYR A 145 14.01 8.58 3.81
N GLN A 146 13.67 9.43 4.77
CA GLN A 146 14.38 9.51 6.04
C GLN A 146 14.30 8.19 6.79
N ARG A 147 13.11 7.60 6.91
CA ARG A 147 12.91 6.29 7.54
C ARG A 147 13.73 5.21 6.86
N MET A 148 13.72 5.17 5.54
CA MET A 148 14.49 4.19 4.77
C MET A 148 16.00 4.32 5.05
N ARG A 149 16.53 5.54 5.09
CA ARG A 149 17.95 5.78 5.41
C ARG A 149 18.31 5.34 6.82
N GLU A 150 17.46 5.63 7.79
CA GLU A 150 17.66 5.20 9.18
C GLU A 150 17.68 3.68 9.31
N LEU A 151 16.76 2.99 8.65
CA LEU A 151 16.72 1.52 8.64
C LEU A 151 17.93 0.91 7.92
N ALA A 152 18.32 1.46 6.79
CA ALA A 152 19.51 1.01 6.06
C ALA A 152 20.79 1.15 6.91
N ALA A 153 20.94 2.26 7.60
CA ALA A 153 22.06 2.49 8.51
C ALA A 153 22.06 1.50 9.69
N ARG A 154 20.88 1.18 10.22
CA ARG A 154 20.72 0.29 11.40
C ARG A 154 20.92 -1.20 11.04
N TYR A 155 20.48 -1.63 9.88
CA TYR A 155 20.43 -3.04 9.50
C TYR A 155 21.41 -3.40 8.36
N GLY A 156 22.24 -2.47 7.93
CA GLY A 156 23.36 -2.76 7.02
C GLY A 156 22.93 -3.07 5.59
N ALA A 157 21.96 -2.37 5.09
CA ALA A 157 21.55 -2.51 3.69
C ALA A 157 22.61 -1.95 2.73
#